data_c064152671d5b306e26ff95c6989638a
#
_entry.id   c064152671d5b306e26ff95c6989638a
#
_cell.length_a   1.000
_cell.length_b   1.000
_cell.length_c   1.000
_cell.angle_alpha   90.00
_cell.angle_beta   90.00
_cell.angle_gamma   90.00
#
_symmetry.space_group_name_H-M   'P 1'
#
loop_
_entity.id
_entity.type
_entity.pdbx_description
1 polymer ?
#
loop_
_entity_poly.entity_id
_entity_poly.type
_entity_poly.pdbx_seq_one_letter_code
_entity_poly.pdbx_strand_id
1 'polypeptide(L)'
;MASDPPTFAVPPGFLGLGRREYDAAISIAGIPLDIGTTNRSGARFGPQAVRQASRMLVDGMHPTAWIDVSKLMLSDIGDFRIALGDIPASLKAIEEQAAAIDHLVALGGEHGITLALLRALARRKGPLALIHFDAHVDTWPDNFGQPYAHGSVFYHAIEEHLVDPRRMIQIGIRSPVQREVFDWTIAQGVTMVSAEEVHEQGPKAVAEHIRSIVGAAPSYLSFDIDALDPAFAPGTGTPEIGGLASWQAQSILRRLNGLHFVGMDVVEVAPAYDVAEITSLAAATMVYEYLVLATVMRTEERRV
;
A
#
# COMPACT_ATOMS: atom_id res chain seq x y z
N MET A 1 37.34 1.46 7.04
CA MET A 1 35.90 1.44 6.81
C MET A 1 35.47 -0.01 7.00
N ALA A 2 34.53 -0.30 7.90
CA ALA A 2 33.94 -1.62 7.96
C ALA A 2 33.22 -1.84 6.62
N SER A 3 33.52 -2.94 5.92
CA SER A 3 32.80 -3.30 4.71
C SER A 3 31.36 -3.62 5.07
N ASP A 4 30.39 -3.10 4.31
CA ASP A 4 28.98 -3.48 4.49
C ASP A 4 28.84 -5.00 4.38
N PRO A 5 27.94 -5.62 5.15
CA PRO A 5 27.72 -7.06 5.04
C PRO A 5 27.16 -7.37 3.64
N PRO A 6 27.50 -8.54 3.07
CA PRO A 6 26.89 -8.92 1.80
C PRO A 6 25.37 -9.06 1.93
N THR A 7 24.64 -8.80 0.86
CA THR A 7 23.16 -8.76 0.84
C THR A 7 22.49 -9.97 1.49
N PHE A 8 23.06 -11.18 1.34
CA PHE A 8 22.52 -12.39 1.96
C PHE A 8 22.70 -12.45 3.49
N ALA A 9 23.57 -11.62 4.07
CA ALA A 9 23.82 -11.55 5.51
C ALA A 9 23.09 -10.35 6.18
N VAL A 10 22.30 -9.60 5.43
CA VAL A 10 21.50 -8.48 5.94
C VAL A 10 20.42 -9.00 6.91
N PRO A 11 20.15 -8.32 8.04
CA PRO A 11 19.11 -8.73 8.98
C PRO A 11 17.70 -8.87 8.36
N PRO A 12 16.78 -9.63 8.98
CA PRO A 12 15.47 -9.97 8.38
C PRO A 12 14.43 -8.85 8.36
N GLY A 13 14.68 -7.66 8.90
CA GLY A 13 13.80 -6.51 8.79
C GLY A 13 13.74 -5.94 7.36
N PHE A 14 12.74 -5.11 7.07
CA PHE A 14 12.65 -4.42 5.79
C PHE A 14 13.92 -3.59 5.55
N LEU A 15 14.52 -3.69 4.35
CA LEU A 15 15.85 -3.14 4.01
C LEU A 15 16.95 -3.51 5.01
N GLY A 16 16.82 -4.65 5.70
CA GLY A 16 17.77 -5.05 6.73
C GLY A 16 17.71 -4.24 8.02
N LEU A 17 16.68 -3.45 8.21
CA LEU A 17 16.47 -2.71 9.45
C LEU A 17 16.23 -3.70 10.59
N GLY A 18 16.95 -3.51 11.69
CA GLY A 18 16.60 -4.17 12.93
C GLY A 18 15.44 -3.44 13.60
N ARG A 19 14.80 -4.07 14.58
CA ARG A 19 13.80 -3.41 15.41
C ARG A 19 14.38 -2.17 16.08
N ARG A 20 13.64 -1.09 16.03
CA ARG A 20 13.99 0.19 16.63
C ARG A 20 12.84 0.69 17.47
N GLU A 21 13.06 1.82 18.09
CA GLU A 21 12.12 2.50 18.95
C GLU A 21 10.94 3.11 18.17
N TYR A 22 9.84 3.36 18.85
CA TYR A 22 8.61 3.89 18.24
C TYR A 22 8.69 5.39 17.86
N ASP A 23 9.79 6.07 18.16
CA ASP A 23 10.06 7.45 17.79
C ASP A 23 10.70 7.64 16.40
N ALA A 24 10.74 6.59 15.61
CA ALA A 24 11.19 6.67 14.22
C ALA A 24 10.33 7.66 13.42
N ALA A 25 10.97 8.33 12.45
CA ALA A 25 10.28 9.23 11.55
C ALA A 25 9.22 8.49 10.70
N ILE A 26 9.52 7.25 10.31
CA ILE A 26 8.59 6.33 9.64
C ILE A 26 8.78 4.94 10.26
N SER A 27 7.69 4.34 10.68
CA SER A 27 7.66 2.96 11.17
C SER A 27 7.13 2.02 10.10
N ILE A 28 7.73 0.85 9.98
CA ILE A 28 7.30 -0.23 9.10
C ILE A 28 6.77 -1.36 9.98
N ALA A 29 5.58 -1.86 9.69
CA ALA A 29 4.98 -2.98 10.41
C ALA A 29 4.34 -3.98 9.46
N GLY A 30 4.45 -5.27 9.77
CA GLY A 30 3.70 -6.32 9.10
C GLY A 30 2.29 -6.47 9.72
N ILE A 31 1.31 -6.83 8.91
CA ILE A 31 -0.06 -7.13 9.37
C ILE A 31 -0.54 -8.43 8.73
N PRO A 32 -0.26 -9.59 9.37
CA PRO A 32 -0.43 -10.92 8.78
C PRO A 32 -1.89 -11.43 8.88
N LEU A 33 -2.86 -10.70 8.31
CA LEU A 33 -4.28 -11.04 8.25
C LEU A 33 -4.65 -11.50 6.83
N ASP A 34 -5.41 -12.60 6.69
CA ASP A 34 -5.93 -13.07 5.40
C ASP A 34 -7.18 -13.97 5.54
N ILE A 35 -7.99 -13.71 6.57
CA ILE A 35 -9.20 -14.51 6.84
C ILE A 35 -10.47 -13.98 6.16
N GLY A 36 -10.42 -12.80 5.55
CA GLY A 36 -11.47 -12.19 4.72
C GLY A 36 -11.24 -12.34 3.22
N THR A 37 -10.22 -13.07 2.80
CA THR A 37 -9.88 -13.32 1.40
C THR A 37 -10.91 -14.22 0.73
N THR A 38 -11.38 -13.83 -0.46
CA THR A 38 -12.47 -14.53 -1.17
C THR A 38 -12.01 -15.66 -2.08
N ASN A 39 -10.74 -15.73 -2.48
CA ASN A 39 -10.22 -16.74 -3.39
C ASN A 39 -8.98 -17.43 -2.80
N ARG A 40 -7.78 -17.05 -3.20
CA ARG A 40 -6.53 -17.70 -2.77
C ARG A 40 -6.03 -17.08 -1.48
N SER A 41 -6.02 -17.83 -0.39
CA SER A 41 -5.41 -17.40 0.86
C SER A 41 -3.87 -17.48 0.79
N GLY A 42 -3.20 -16.83 1.73
CA GLY A 42 -1.74 -16.85 1.87
C GLY A 42 -1.11 -15.46 2.04
N ALA A 43 -1.90 -14.39 1.92
CA ALA A 43 -1.41 -13.03 2.10
C ALA A 43 -0.86 -12.77 3.52
N ARG A 44 -1.23 -13.56 4.54
CA ARG A 44 -0.63 -13.49 5.88
C ARG A 44 0.89 -13.70 5.89
N PHE A 45 1.45 -14.33 4.86
CA PHE A 45 2.88 -14.53 4.69
C PHE A 45 3.55 -13.41 3.88
N GLY A 46 2.77 -12.48 3.34
CA GLY A 46 3.24 -11.32 2.59
C GLY A 46 4.26 -10.48 3.33
N PRO A 47 4.02 -10.07 4.59
CA PRO A 47 4.97 -9.24 5.34
C PRO A 47 6.37 -9.82 5.42
N GLN A 48 6.48 -11.12 5.67
CA GLN A 48 7.77 -11.81 5.73
C GLN A 48 8.46 -11.85 4.35
N ALA A 49 7.70 -12.16 3.30
CA ALA A 49 8.24 -12.26 1.94
C ALA A 49 8.72 -10.90 1.41
N VAL A 50 7.95 -9.83 1.65
CA VAL A 50 8.32 -8.46 1.25
C VAL A 50 9.59 -8.00 1.99
N ARG A 51 9.73 -8.29 3.29
CA ARG A 51 10.97 -8.03 4.04
C ARG A 51 12.15 -8.79 3.44
N GLN A 52 11.98 -10.06 3.13
CA GLN A 52 13.02 -10.88 2.53
C GLN A 52 13.48 -10.32 1.19
N ALA A 53 12.52 -9.98 0.31
CA ALA A 53 12.81 -9.42 -1.01
C ALA A 53 13.45 -8.03 -0.95
N SER A 54 13.08 -7.20 0.04
CA SER A 54 13.61 -5.85 0.20
C SER A 54 15.13 -5.80 0.43
N ARG A 55 15.73 -6.91 0.84
CA ARG A 55 17.18 -7.03 1.04
C ARG A 55 17.98 -6.85 -0.26
N MET A 56 17.34 -7.00 -1.41
CA MET A 56 17.94 -6.71 -2.72
C MET A 56 18.00 -5.21 -3.04
N LEU A 57 17.39 -4.35 -2.21
CA LEU A 57 17.28 -2.91 -2.44
C LEU A 57 18.20 -2.08 -1.52
N VAL A 58 19.16 -2.71 -0.84
CA VAL A 58 19.97 -2.06 0.20
C VAL A 58 21.26 -1.40 -0.32
N ASP A 59 21.65 -1.67 -1.55
CA ASP A 59 22.92 -1.22 -2.09
C ASP A 59 22.82 0.17 -2.72
N GLY A 60 23.25 1.20 -2.00
CA GLY A 60 23.46 2.52 -2.54
C GLY A 60 22.25 3.47 -2.48
N MET A 61 22.29 4.45 -3.37
CA MET A 61 21.28 5.53 -3.44
C MET A 61 20.23 5.23 -4.50
N HIS A 62 19.04 5.78 -4.31
CA HIS A 62 17.98 5.74 -5.33
C HIS A 62 18.49 6.38 -6.66
N PRO A 63 18.36 5.67 -7.80
CA PRO A 63 19.11 6.04 -9.03
C PRO A 63 18.66 7.33 -9.71
N THR A 64 17.48 7.86 -9.38
CA THR A 64 16.97 9.11 -9.96
C THR A 64 16.84 10.25 -8.94
N ALA A 65 16.49 9.94 -7.71
CA ALA A 65 16.35 10.94 -6.64
C ALA A 65 17.66 11.21 -5.89
N TRP A 66 18.66 10.32 -6.02
CA TRP A 66 19.95 10.38 -5.31
C TRP A 66 19.78 10.47 -3.79
N ILE A 67 18.78 9.78 -3.26
CA ILE A 67 18.48 9.66 -1.85
C ILE A 67 18.94 8.30 -1.35
N ASP A 68 19.63 8.30 -0.23
CA ASP A 68 20.00 7.12 0.52
C ASP A 68 18.93 6.86 1.59
N VAL A 69 18.06 5.89 1.33
CA VAL A 69 16.94 5.53 2.21
C VAL A 69 17.44 5.00 3.57
N SER A 70 18.64 4.44 3.63
CA SER A 70 19.24 3.94 4.88
C SER A 70 19.57 5.05 5.89
N LYS A 71 19.66 6.28 5.42
CA LYS A 71 19.90 7.47 6.27
C LYS A 71 18.64 8.07 6.88
N LEU A 72 17.47 7.51 6.55
CA LEU A 72 16.22 7.90 7.19
C LEU A 72 16.13 7.29 8.58
N MET A 73 15.42 7.98 9.45
CA MET A 73 15.03 7.43 10.76
C MET A 73 13.88 6.44 10.56
N LEU A 74 14.20 5.27 10.03
CA LEU A 74 13.27 4.17 9.81
C LEU A 74 13.36 3.15 10.94
N SER A 75 12.23 2.51 11.25
CA SER A 75 12.17 1.38 12.18
C SER A 75 11.26 0.30 11.62
N ASP A 76 11.75 -0.92 11.49
CA ASP A 76 10.88 -2.09 11.33
C ASP A 76 10.52 -2.60 12.73
N ILE A 77 9.25 -2.42 13.13
CA ILE A 77 8.76 -2.74 14.47
C ILE A 77 8.22 -4.18 14.59
N GLY A 78 8.35 -4.96 13.52
CA GLY A 78 7.82 -6.34 13.45
C GLY A 78 6.36 -6.38 13.04
N ASP A 79 5.67 -7.47 13.41
CA ASP A 79 4.27 -7.67 13.01
C ASP A 79 3.32 -7.25 14.11
N PHE A 80 2.16 -6.70 13.71
CA PHE A 80 1.04 -6.40 14.60
C PHE A 80 0.36 -7.68 15.08
N ARG A 81 -0.18 -7.62 16.27
CA ARG A 81 -1.04 -8.67 16.81
C ARG A 81 -2.40 -8.62 16.14
N ILE A 82 -2.91 -9.79 15.80
CA ILE A 82 -4.26 -10.00 15.25
C ILE A 82 -5.03 -10.99 16.12
N ALA A 83 -6.35 -11.02 15.99
CA ALA A 83 -7.23 -12.01 16.61
C ALA A 83 -7.53 -13.12 15.59
N LEU A 84 -7.01 -14.32 15.82
CA LEU A 84 -7.20 -15.45 14.89
C LEU A 84 -8.69 -15.81 14.76
N GLY A 85 -9.16 -15.87 13.50
CA GLY A 85 -10.55 -16.27 13.19
C GLY A 85 -11.61 -15.19 13.45
N ASP A 86 -11.22 -13.97 13.83
CA ASP A 86 -12.16 -12.88 14.12
C ASP A 86 -11.71 -11.60 13.42
N ILE A 87 -12.39 -11.24 12.33
CA ILE A 87 -12.05 -10.04 11.54
C ILE A 87 -12.31 -8.76 12.35
N PRO A 88 -13.49 -8.52 12.95
CA PRO A 88 -13.73 -7.31 13.73
C PRO A 88 -12.73 -7.11 14.87
N ALA A 89 -12.41 -8.17 15.62
CA ALA A 89 -11.42 -8.10 16.70
C ALA A 89 -10.01 -7.83 16.16
N SER A 90 -9.65 -8.40 14.99
CA SER A 90 -8.38 -8.10 14.32
C SER A 90 -8.30 -6.65 13.86
N LEU A 91 -9.34 -6.12 13.22
CA LEU A 91 -9.37 -4.71 12.79
C LEU A 91 -9.23 -3.77 13.99
N LYS A 92 -9.93 -4.06 15.10
CA LYS A 92 -9.78 -3.28 16.34
C LYS A 92 -8.35 -3.31 16.88
N ALA A 93 -7.73 -4.50 16.94
CA ALA A 93 -6.36 -4.63 17.42
C ALA A 93 -5.33 -3.91 16.52
N ILE A 94 -5.54 -3.93 15.20
CA ILE A 94 -4.71 -3.21 14.22
C ILE A 94 -4.85 -1.71 14.42
N GLU A 95 -6.10 -1.21 14.52
CA GLU A 95 -6.38 0.21 14.74
C GLU A 95 -5.72 0.74 16.01
N GLU A 96 -5.84 0.02 17.14
CA GLU A 96 -5.22 0.40 18.41
C GLU A 96 -3.69 0.48 18.32
N GLN A 97 -3.04 -0.45 17.62
CA GLN A 97 -1.59 -0.46 17.43
C GLN A 97 -1.14 0.65 16.46
N ALA A 98 -1.87 0.86 15.37
CA ALA A 98 -1.58 1.90 14.39
C ALA A 98 -1.76 3.31 14.97
N ALA A 99 -2.71 3.50 15.88
CA ALA A 99 -2.98 4.80 16.50
C ALA A 99 -1.78 5.38 17.27
N ALA A 100 -0.84 4.55 17.70
CA ALA A 100 0.37 4.96 18.40
C ALA A 100 1.51 5.44 17.46
N ILE A 101 1.32 5.35 16.12
CA ILE A 101 2.36 5.58 15.13
C ILE A 101 1.97 6.78 14.25
N ASP A 102 2.87 7.74 14.12
CA ASP A 102 2.58 8.96 13.33
C ASP A 102 2.59 8.73 11.83
N HIS A 103 3.58 8.00 11.33
CA HIS A 103 3.70 7.68 9.92
C HIS A 103 4.03 6.18 9.78
N LEU A 104 3.01 5.43 9.40
CA LEU A 104 3.11 3.97 9.25
C LEU A 104 3.18 3.59 7.77
N VAL A 105 4.11 2.70 7.47
CA VAL A 105 4.12 1.90 6.24
C VAL A 105 3.79 0.46 6.63
N ALA A 106 2.64 -0.03 6.20
CA ALA A 106 2.17 -1.37 6.52
C ALA A 106 2.50 -2.35 5.40
N LEU A 107 3.07 -3.49 5.78
CA LEU A 107 3.24 -4.64 4.90
C LEU A 107 2.06 -5.59 5.17
N GLY A 108 1.08 -5.58 4.27
CA GLY A 108 -0.13 -6.35 4.45
C GLY A 108 0.05 -7.85 4.19
N GLY A 109 -0.84 -8.49 4.71
CA GLY A 109 -1.97 -9.32 4.54
C GLY A 109 -2.97 -8.87 3.47
N GLU A 110 -4.20 -9.25 3.70
CA GLU A 110 -5.30 -8.89 2.82
C GLU A 110 -5.66 -7.40 2.88
N HIS A 111 -6.36 -6.89 1.84
CA HIS A 111 -6.70 -5.47 1.74
C HIS A 111 -7.61 -4.95 2.87
N GLY A 112 -8.39 -5.82 3.51
CA GLY A 112 -9.26 -5.46 4.64
C GLY A 112 -8.54 -4.75 5.80
N ILE A 113 -7.21 -4.92 5.96
CA ILE A 113 -6.43 -4.25 7.01
C ILE A 113 -6.45 -2.73 6.88
N THR A 114 -6.56 -2.22 5.66
CA THR A 114 -6.51 -0.78 5.35
C THR A 114 -7.63 -0.01 6.05
N LEU A 115 -8.80 -0.62 6.27
CA LEU A 115 -9.88 0.01 7.02
C LEU A 115 -9.44 0.42 8.44
N ALA A 116 -8.73 -0.46 9.13
CA ALA A 116 -8.25 -0.17 10.49
C ALA A 116 -7.17 0.92 10.49
N LEU A 117 -6.32 0.95 9.46
CA LEU A 117 -5.27 1.97 9.30
C LEU A 117 -5.89 3.35 9.02
N LEU A 118 -6.89 3.40 8.14
CA LEU A 118 -7.63 4.63 7.85
C LEU A 118 -8.39 5.14 9.09
N ARG A 119 -9.03 4.25 9.89
CA ARG A 119 -9.67 4.62 11.16
C ARG A 119 -8.68 5.28 12.13
N ALA A 120 -7.49 4.69 12.29
CA ALA A 120 -6.45 5.23 13.16
C ALA A 120 -5.94 6.61 12.70
N LEU A 121 -5.78 6.81 11.39
CA LEU A 121 -5.30 8.06 10.82
C LEU A 121 -6.38 9.15 10.80
N ALA A 122 -7.60 8.84 10.35
CA ALA A 122 -8.67 9.82 10.20
C ALA A 122 -9.08 10.45 11.54
N ARG A 123 -8.97 9.75 12.67
CA ARG A 123 -9.17 10.33 14.00
C ARG A 123 -8.25 11.50 14.33
N ARG A 124 -7.06 11.54 13.72
CA ARG A 124 -6.04 12.55 13.99
C ARG A 124 -5.94 13.60 12.89
N LYS A 125 -6.22 13.21 11.65
CA LYS A 125 -6.00 14.02 10.46
C LYS A 125 -7.30 14.52 9.80
N GLY A 126 -8.46 13.98 10.20
CA GLY A 126 -9.73 14.14 9.49
C GLY A 126 -9.80 13.22 8.25
N PRO A 127 -10.82 13.38 7.41
CA PRO A 127 -10.95 12.60 6.18
C PRO A 127 -9.72 12.77 5.27
N LEU A 128 -9.20 11.64 4.80
CA LEU A 128 -7.98 11.58 3.99
C LEU A 128 -8.29 11.65 2.49
N ALA A 129 -7.35 12.15 1.71
CA ALA A 129 -7.30 11.82 0.29
C ALA A 129 -6.75 10.38 0.16
N LEU A 130 -7.22 9.64 -0.85
CA LEU A 130 -6.82 8.25 -1.06
C LEU A 130 -6.34 8.03 -2.49
N ILE A 131 -5.13 7.50 -2.60
CA ILE A 131 -4.56 7.01 -3.86
C ILE A 131 -4.55 5.48 -3.76
N HIS A 132 -5.38 4.82 -4.57
CA HIS A 132 -5.59 3.39 -4.52
C HIS A 132 -5.19 2.74 -5.84
N PHE A 133 -4.16 1.90 -5.81
CA PHE A 133 -3.76 1.04 -6.93
C PHE A 133 -4.33 -0.35 -6.72
N ASP A 134 -5.09 -0.86 -7.71
CA ASP A 134 -5.79 -2.14 -7.60
C ASP A 134 -6.34 -2.59 -8.96
N ALA A 135 -6.59 -3.86 -9.12
CA ALA A 135 -7.44 -4.38 -10.19
C ALA A 135 -8.94 -4.22 -9.87
N HIS A 136 -9.29 -4.15 -8.58
CA HIS A 136 -10.63 -4.17 -8.03
C HIS A 136 -11.06 -2.80 -7.47
N VAL A 137 -12.36 -2.58 -7.37
CA VAL A 137 -12.89 -1.33 -6.79
C VAL A 137 -12.91 -1.34 -5.26
N ASP A 138 -12.98 -2.50 -4.65
CA ASP A 138 -13.04 -2.75 -3.20
C ASP A 138 -14.09 -1.90 -2.45
N THR A 139 -15.21 -1.66 -3.14
CA THR A 139 -16.35 -0.89 -2.64
C THR A 139 -17.64 -1.72 -2.56
N TRP A 140 -17.52 -3.05 -2.46
CA TRP A 140 -18.67 -3.90 -2.16
C TRP A 140 -19.13 -3.68 -0.73
N PRO A 141 -20.44 -3.67 -0.43
CA PRO A 141 -20.95 -3.55 0.95
C PRO A 141 -20.56 -4.76 1.81
N ASP A 142 -20.42 -5.91 1.18
CA ASP A 142 -19.91 -7.15 1.76
C ASP A 142 -19.38 -8.09 0.67
N ASN A 143 -18.58 -9.08 1.04
CA ASN A 143 -18.22 -10.20 0.18
C ASN A 143 -18.80 -11.49 0.74
N PHE A 144 -19.80 -12.06 0.04
CA PHE A 144 -20.45 -13.32 0.41
C PHE A 144 -21.02 -13.32 1.83
N GLY A 145 -21.57 -12.17 2.29
CA GLY A 145 -22.12 -11.99 3.62
C GLY A 145 -21.09 -11.64 4.71
N GLN A 146 -19.81 -11.46 4.35
CA GLN A 146 -18.80 -10.92 5.27
C GLN A 146 -18.61 -9.43 5.03
N PRO A 147 -19.07 -8.56 5.96
CA PRO A 147 -19.03 -7.11 5.74
C PRO A 147 -17.61 -6.51 5.74
N TYR A 148 -16.67 -7.15 6.42
CA TYR A 148 -15.30 -6.67 6.55
C TYR A 148 -14.30 -7.56 5.80
N ALA A 149 -14.71 -8.11 4.66
CA ALA A 149 -13.81 -8.81 3.77
C ALA A 149 -12.92 -7.85 2.95
N HIS A 150 -11.90 -8.36 2.30
CA HIS A 150 -10.92 -7.57 1.58
C HIS A 150 -11.53 -6.65 0.50
N GLY A 151 -12.58 -7.08 -0.22
CA GLY A 151 -13.23 -6.27 -1.26
C GLY A 151 -14.24 -5.24 -0.75
N SER A 152 -14.40 -5.05 0.56
CA SER A 152 -15.37 -4.08 1.13
C SER A 152 -14.69 -2.92 1.88
N VAL A 153 -13.40 -2.86 1.87
CA VAL A 153 -12.62 -1.91 2.66
C VAL A 153 -12.99 -0.44 2.38
N PHE A 154 -13.13 -0.06 1.12
CA PHE A 154 -13.42 1.34 0.77
C PHE A 154 -14.90 1.69 0.79
N TYR A 155 -15.80 0.71 0.70
CA TYR A 155 -17.19 0.95 1.04
C TYR A 155 -17.30 1.49 2.47
N HIS A 156 -16.73 0.76 3.44
CA HIS A 156 -16.74 1.17 4.83
C HIS A 156 -15.93 2.45 5.09
N ALA A 157 -14.80 2.64 4.42
CA ALA A 157 -14.00 3.86 4.56
C ALA A 157 -14.77 5.12 4.14
N ILE A 158 -15.60 5.04 3.09
CA ILE A 158 -16.47 6.11 2.63
C ILE A 158 -17.64 6.32 3.59
N GLU A 159 -18.35 5.25 3.95
CA GLU A 159 -19.50 5.33 4.86
C GLU A 159 -19.13 5.84 6.27
N GLU A 160 -17.95 5.51 6.75
CA GLU A 160 -17.41 6.00 8.03
C GLU A 160 -16.75 7.38 7.93
N HIS A 161 -16.76 8.01 6.74
CA HIS A 161 -16.14 9.32 6.48
C HIS A 161 -14.64 9.37 6.82
N LEU A 162 -13.91 8.26 6.63
CA LEU A 162 -12.47 8.18 6.85
C LEU A 162 -11.68 8.77 5.69
N VAL A 163 -12.28 8.78 4.50
CA VAL A 163 -11.74 9.36 3.27
C VAL A 163 -12.72 10.38 2.70
N ASP A 164 -12.22 11.38 1.99
CA ASP A 164 -13.03 12.24 1.13
C ASP A 164 -13.13 11.58 -0.25
N PRO A 165 -14.30 11.04 -0.65
CA PRO A 165 -14.43 10.31 -1.90
C PRO A 165 -14.17 11.19 -3.15
N ARG A 166 -14.30 12.51 -3.04
CA ARG A 166 -13.95 13.45 -4.13
C ARG A 166 -12.44 13.66 -4.26
N ARG A 167 -11.66 13.18 -3.29
CA ARG A 167 -10.20 13.16 -3.28
C ARG A 167 -9.67 11.72 -3.27
N MET A 168 -10.51 10.78 -3.70
CA MET A 168 -10.17 9.39 -3.88
C MET A 168 -10.01 9.08 -5.37
N ILE A 169 -8.91 8.46 -5.72
CA ILE A 169 -8.63 7.98 -7.08
C ILE A 169 -8.18 6.53 -7.03
N GLN A 170 -8.82 5.70 -7.85
CA GLN A 170 -8.53 4.29 -8.05
C GLN A 170 -7.84 4.09 -9.40
N ILE A 171 -6.75 3.33 -9.46
CA ILE A 171 -5.87 3.22 -10.62
C ILE A 171 -5.61 1.75 -10.92
N GLY A 172 -5.89 1.32 -12.14
CA GLY A 172 -5.66 -0.06 -12.61
C GLY A 172 -6.92 -0.92 -12.66
N ILE A 173 -8.08 -0.33 -12.39
CA ILE A 173 -9.36 -1.04 -12.30
C ILE A 173 -9.69 -1.76 -13.61
N ARG A 174 -9.98 -3.06 -13.51
CA ARG A 174 -10.27 -3.91 -14.68
C ARG A 174 -11.03 -5.20 -14.35
N SER A 175 -11.16 -5.53 -13.07
CA SER A 175 -11.89 -6.71 -12.63
C SER A 175 -13.39 -6.59 -12.94
N PRO A 176 -14.09 -7.69 -13.24
CA PRO A 176 -15.54 -7.71 -13.34
C PRO A 176 -16.19 -7.19 -12.06
N VAL A 177 -17.14 -6.28 -12.21
CA VAL A 177 -17.87 -5.65 -11.09
C VAL A 177 -19.35 -5.54 -11.41
N GLN A 178 -20.23 -5.68 -10.41
CA GLN A 178 -21.64 -5.44 -10.58
C GLN A 178 -21.92 -3.98 -10.88
N ARG A 179 -22.86 -3.72 -11.76
CA ARG A 179 -23.20 -2.37 -12.20
C ARG A 179 -23.59 -1.46 -11.03
N GLU A 180 -24.30 -2.01 -10.06
CA GLU A 180 -24.77 -1.31 -8.87
C GLU A 180 -23.60 -0.86 -7.98
N VAL A 181 -22.57 -1.68 -7.82
CA VAL A 181 -21.36 -1.36 -7.05
C VAL A 181 -20.57 -0.27 -7.76
N PHE A 182 -20.38 -0.41 -9.08
CA PHE A 182 -19.70 0.60 -9.88
C PHE A 182 -20.41 1.96 -9.82
N ASP A 183 -21.73 1.98 -10.07
CA ASP A 183 -22.53 3.20 -10.05
C ASP A 183 -22.56 3.85 -8.66
N TRP A 184 -22.60 3.04 -7.59
CA TRP A 184 -22.50 3.56 -6.23
C TRP A 184 -21.16 4.26 -6.01
N THR A 185 -20.05 3.64 -6.40
CA THR A 185 -18.70 4.19 -6.23
C THR A 185 -18.54 5.54 -6.95
N ILE A 186 -19.00 5.62 -8.21
CA ILE A 186 -18.98 6.88 -8.98
C ILE A 186 -19.88 7.93 -8.33
N ALA A 187 -21.08 7.54 -7.85
CA ALA A 187 -22.02 8.46 -7.21
C ALA A 187 -21.47 9.09 -5.92
N GLN A 188 -20.55 8.41 -5.22
CA GLN A 188 -19.82 9.00 -4.07
C GLN A 188 -18.82 10.09 -4.50
N GLY A 189 -18.44 10.14 -5.76
CA GLY A 189 -17.48 11.10 -6.30
C GLY A 189 -16.07 10.54 -6.47
N VAL A 190 -15.89 9.22 -6.36
CA VAL A 190 -14.60 8.54 -6.58
C VAL A 190 -14.20 8.64 -8.05
N THR A 191 -12.94 8.99 -8.31
CA THR A 191 -12.36 8.96 -9.66
C THR A 191 -11.78 7.58 -9.93
N MET A 192 -12.14 6.96 -11.04
CA MET A 192 -11.55 5.70 -11.48
C MET A 192 -10.73 5.90 -12.76
N VAL A 193 -9.58 5.26 -12.82
CA VAL A 193 -8.71 5.17 -14.00
C VAL A 193 -8.47 3.69 -14.26
N SER A 194 -9.02 3.19 -15.34
CA SER A 194 -8.84 1.77 -15.73
C SER A 194 -7.39 1.46 -16.09
N ALA A 195 -7.04 0.18 -16.09
CA ALA A 195 -5.72 -0.25 -16.58
C ALA A 195 -5.51 0.15 -18.05
N GLU A 196 -6.54 0.06 -18.89
CA GLU A 196 -6.49 0.49 -20.29
C GLU A 196 -6.15 1.97 -20.41
N GLU A 197 -6.82 2.84 -19.64
CA GLU A 197 -6.50 4.27 -19.61
C GLU A 197 -5.08 4.56 -19.14
N VAL A 198 -4.56 3.78 -18.16
CA VAL A 198 -3.15 3.91 -17.75
C VAL A 198 -2.20 3.56 -18.90
N HIS A 199 -2.53 2.51 -19.68
CA HIS A 199 -1.73 2.13 -20.84
C HIS A 199 -1.74 3.20 -21.94
N GLU A 200 -2.90 3.79 -22.22
CA GLU A 200 -3.07 4.82 -23.26
C GLU A 200 -2.44 6.16 -22.88
N GLN A 201 -2.68 6.65 -21.65
CA GLN A 201 -2.24 7.97 -21.20
C GLN A 201 -0.78 7.99 -20.78
N GLY A 202 -0.29 6.89 -20.24
CA GLY A 202 1.05 6.73 -19.71
C GLY A 202 1.26 7.36 -18.31
N PRO A 203 2.35 6.98 -17.63
CA PRO A 203 2.58 7.31 -16.21
C PRO A 203 2.58 8.81 -15.88
N LYS A 204 2.99 9.66 -16.81
CA LYS A 204 3.06 11.11 -16.55
C LYS A 204 1.66 11.70 -16.42
N ALA A 205 0.78 11.45 -17.38
CA ALA A 205 -0.59 11.98 -17.36
C ALA A 205 -1.38 11.44 -16.17
N VAL A 206 -1.23 10.15 -15.85
CA VAL A 206 -1.85 9.55 -14.67
C VAL A 206 -1.38 10.23 -13.38
N ALA A 207 -0.09 10.47 -13.22
CA ALA A 207 0.44 11.16 -12.05
C ALA A 207 -0.07 12.62 -11.93
N GLU A 208 -0.20 13.33 -13.05
CA GLU A 208 -0.79 14.67 -13.09
C GLU A 208 -2.28 14.63 -12.69
N HIS A 209 -3.01 13.62 -13.16
CA HIS A 209 -4.41 13.39 -12.77
C HIS A 209 -4.54 13.10 -11.27
N ILE A 210 -3.71 12.19 -10.72
CA ILE A 210 -3.67 11.92 -9.26
C ILE A 210 -3.49 13.23 -8.48
N ARG A 211 -2.50 14.06 -8.86
CA ARG A 211 -2.25 15.34 -8.20
C ARG A 211 -3.45 16.28 -8.24
N SER A 212 -4.18 16.30 -9.35
CA SER A 212 -5.36 17.18 -9.52
C SER A 212 -6.52 16.78 -8.61
N ILE A 213 -6.70 15.48 -8.36
CA ILE A 213 -7.74 14.94 -7.48
C ILE A 213 -7.38 15.13 -6.00
N VAL A 214 -6.16 14.73 -5.64
CA VAL A 214 -5.70 14.70 -4.24
C VAL A 214 -5.41 16.10 -3.70
N GLY A 215 -4.80 16.95 -4.51
CA GLY A 215 -4.41 18.32 -4.13
C GLY A 215 -3.40 18.33 -2.97
N ALA A 216 -3.60 19.23 -2.01
CA ALA A 216 -2.74 19.40 -0.83
C ALA A 216 -3.26 18.66 0.41
N ALA A 217 -4.27 17.80 0.28
CA ALA A 217 -4.85 17.08 1.42
C ALA A 217 -3.88 16.05 2.00
N PRO A 218 -3.98 15.73 3.30
CA PRO A 218 -3.31 14.56 3.86
C PRO A 218 -3.72 13.30 3.09
N SER A 219 -2.74 12.60 2.54
CA SER A 219 -2.97 11.55 1.54
C SER A 219 -2.47 10.20 2.05
N TYR A 220 -3.30 9.18 1.87
CA TYR A 220 -2.93 7.79 2.10
C TYR A 220 -2.73 7.08 0.75
N LEU A 221 -1.68 6.27 0.64
CA LEU A 221 -1.42 5.41 -0.49
C LEU A 221 -1.73 3.96 -0.11
N SER A 222 -2.71 3.35 -0.76
CA SER A 222 -2.98 1.92 -0.67
C SER A 222 -2.60 1.25 -1.99
N PHE A 223 -1.72 0.26 -1.91
CA PHE A 223 -1.21 -0.43 -3.08
C PHE A 223 -1.53 -1.92 -2.98
N ASP A 224 -2.60 -2.34 -3.64
CA ASP A 224 -2.82 -3.76 -3.90
C ASP A 224 -1.85 -4.23 -4.98
N ILE A 225 -1.16 -5.33 -4.70
CA ILE A 225 -0.13 -5.82 -5.63
C ILE A 225 -0.75 -6.36 -6.93
N ASP A 226 -2.04 -6.70 -6.93
CA ASP A 226 -2.75 -7.15 -8.12
C ASP A 226 -3.11 -6.03 -9.10
N ALA A 227 -2.88 -4.75 -8.73
CA ALA A 227 -2.84 -3.66 -9.70
C ALA A 227 -1.86 -3.95 -10.85
N LEU A 228 -0.77 -4.67 -10.53
CA LEU A 228 0.17 -5.14 -11.53
C LEU A 228 -0.38 -6.33 -12.31
N ASP A 229 0.03 -6.43 -13.56
CA ASP A 229 -0.29 -7.61 -14.38
C ASP A 229 0.35 -8.86 -13.78
N PRO A 230 -0.31 -10.04 -13.82
CA PRO A 230 0.24 -11.31 -13.36
C PRO A 230 1.58 -11.72 -14.01
N ALA A 231 1.94 -11.12 -15.14
CA ALA A 231 3.28 -11.27 -15.72
C ALA A 231 4.38 -10.66 -14.85
N PHE A 232 4.05 -9.67 -14.00
CA PHE A 232 4.96 -8.98 -13.08
C PHE A 232 4.69 -9.31 -11.62
N ALA A 233 3.46 -9.69 -11.27
CA ALA A 233 3.06 -10.00 -9.91
C ALA A 233 2.06 -11.17 -9.85
N PRO A 234 2.52 -12.41 -10.12
CA PRO A 234 1.64 -13.59 -10.08
C PRO A 234 1.24 -14.01 -8.66
N GLY A 235 2.00 -13.57 -7.64
CA GLY A 235 1.85 -13.99 -6.25
C GLY A 235 0.80 -13.21 -5.49
N THR A 236 -0.46 -13.30 -5.92
CA THR A 236 -1.60 -12.63 -5.28
C THR A 236 -2.83 -13.54 -5.22
N GLY A 237 -3.82 -13.14 -4.42
CA GLY A 237 -5.06 -13.89 -4.19
C GLY A 237 -6.02 -13.84 -5.35
N THR A 238 -6.17 -12.70 -5.99
CA THR A 238 -7.16 -12.40 -7.04
C THR A 238 -6.51 -11.73 -8.26
N PRO A 239 -5.60 -12.44 -8.97
CA PRO A 239 -4.89 -11.85 -10.11
C PRO A 239 -5.83 -11.61 -11.30
N GLU A 240 -5.68 -10.46 -11.96
CA GLU A 240 -6.42 -10.06 -13.15
C GLU A 240 -5.46 -9.74 -14.30
N ILE A 241 -5.76 -10.25 -15.50
CA ILE A 241 -4.97 -10.01 -16.72
C ILE A 241 -5.17 -8.57 -17.22
N GLY A 242 -4.15 -8.02 -17.89
CA GLY A 242 -4.21 -6.69 -18.48
C GLY A 242 -3.85 -5.57 -17.49
N GLY A 243 -3.15 -5.92 -16.40
CA GLY A 243 -2.73 -4.98 -15.37
C GLY A 243 -1.55 -4.08 -15.75
N LEU A 244 -1.11 -3.28 -14.82
CA LEU A 244 0.02 -2.39 -14.99
C LEU A 244 1.33 -3.19 -15.09
N ALA A 245 2.22 -2.76 -15.97
CA ALA A 245 3.60 -3.19 -15.87
C ALA A 245 4.27 -2.56 -14.64
N SER A 246 5.18 -3.27 -13.99
CA SER A 246 5.85 -2.79 -12.78
C SER A 246 6.54 -1.43 -12.96
N TRP A 247 7.13 -1.18 -14.16
CA TRP A 247 7.75 0.10 -14.47
C TRP A 247 6.74 1.25 -14.56
N GLN A 248 5.49 1.01 -14.96
CA GLN A 248 4.43 2.03 -15.02
C GLN A 248 4.05 2.48 -13.62
N ALA A 249 3.78 1.55 -12.71
CA ALA A 249 3.48 1.84 -11.32
C ALA A 249 4.64 2.61 -10.65
N GLN A 250 5.87 2.12 -10.79
CA GLN A 250 7.06 2.78 -10.28
C GLN A 250 7.22 4.20 -10.86
N SER A 251 6.99 4.37 -12.16
CA SER A 251 7.09 5.67 -12.83
C SER A 251 5.99 6.65 -12.38
N ILE A 252 4.78 6.17 -12.08
CA ILE A 252 3.71 6.99 -11.50
C ILE A 252 4.15 7.43 -10.10
N LEU A 253 4.52 6.50 -9.21
CA LEU A 253 4.93 6.82 -7.84
C LEU A 253 6.04 7.88 -7.80
N ARG A 254 7.11 7.72 -8.58
CA ARG A 254 8.22 8.70 -8.67
C ARG A 254 7.77 10.12 -9.03
N ARG A 255 6.61 10.27 -9.65
CA ARG A 255 6.03 11.57 -10.05
C ARG A 255 5.06 12.16 -9.04
N LEU A 256 4.79 11.48 -7.93
CA LEU A 256 3.92 11.97 -6.87
C LEU A 256 4.66 12.82 -5.81
N ASN A 257 5.90 13.20 -6.09
CA ASN A 257 6.68 14.07 -5.21
C ASN A 257 5.93 15.37 -4.89
N GLY A 258 5.96 15.80 -3.63
CA GLY A 258 5.29 17.01 -3.15
C GLY A 258 3.83 16.81 -2.71
N LEU A 259 3.27 15.60 -2.77
CA LEU A 259 2.01 15.28 -2.09
C LEU A 259 2.27 15.07 -0.59
N HIS A 260 1.28 15.44 0.23
CA HIS A 260 1.35 15.31 1.68
C HIS A 260 0.97 13.89 2.13
N PHE A 261 1.90 12.95 1.99
CA PHE A 261 1.70 11.56 2.43
C PHE A 261 1.74 11.42 3.96
N VAL A 262 0.77 10.69 4.51
CA VAL A 262 0.62 10.41 5.95
C VAL A 262 0.72 8.94 6.31
N GLY A 263 0.77 8.06 5.33
CA GLY A 263 0.90 6.61 5.48
C GLY A 263 0.74 5.87 4.16
N MET A 264 1.11 4.60 4.19
CA MET A 264 1.00 3.67 3.06
C MET A 264 0.76 2.26 3.55
N ASP A 265 0.07 1.48 2.74
CA ASP A 265 0.17 0.02 2.77
C ASP A 265 0.51 -0.58 1.41
N VAL A 266 1.08 -1.79 1.43
CA VAL A 266 1.15 -2.71 0.31
C VAL A 266 0.50 -4.03 0.75
N VAL A 267 -0.47 -4.52 -0.02
CA VAL A 267 -1.36 -5.60 0.38
C VAL A 267 -1.45 -6.71 -0.67
N GLU A 268 -2.09 -7.82 -0.32
CA GLU A 268 -2.45 -8.98 -1.15
C GLU A 268 -1.25 -9.77 -1.72
N VAL A 269 -0.03 -9.57 -1.19
CA VAL A 269 1.11 -10.42 -1.56
C VAL A 269 0.94 -11.81 -0.95
N ALA A 270 0.68 -12.81 -1.80
CA ALA A 270 0.51 -14.21 -1.43
C ALA A 270 1.70 -15.07 -1.94
N PRO A 271 2.77 -15.24 -1.14
CA PRO A 271 4.03 -15.82 -1.60
C PRO A 271 3.92 -17.27 -2.10
N ALA A 272 2.88 -17.99 -1.70
CA ALA A 272 2.63 -19.35 -2.17
C ALA A 272 2.38 -19.44 -3.69
N TYR A 273 1.98 -18.34 -4.30
CA TYR A 273 1.72 -18.23 -5.75
C TYR A 273 2.79 -17.41 -6.46
N ASP A 274 3.79 -16.92 -5.73
CA ASP A 274 4.88 -16.15 -6.30
C ASP A 274 5.89 -17.04 -7.05
N VAL A 275 6.53 -16.49 -8.06
CA VAL A 275 7.56 -17.17 -8.86
C VAL A 275 8.87 -16.42 -8.72
N ALA A 276 9.87 -17.07 -8.16
CA ALA A 276 11.20 -16.48 -7.94
C ALA A 276 11.16 -15.13 -7.19
N GLU A 277 10.22 -14.99 -6.26
CA GLU A 277 10.04 -13.79 -5.42
C GLU A 277 9.73 -12.49 -6.21
N ILE A 278 9.31 -12.59 -7.47
CA ILE A 278 9.11 -11.40 -8.33
C ILE A 278 8.00 -10.50 -7.81
N THR A 279 6.91 -11.06 -7.26
CA THR A 279 5.80 -10.30 -6.66
C THR A 279 6.25 -9.63 -5.37
N SER A 280 6.92 -10.38 -4.50
CA SER A 280 7.46 -9.87 -3.24
C SER A 280 8.49 -8.75 -3.47
N LEU A 281 9.32 -8.88 -4.51
CA LEU A 281 10.26 -7.83 -4.90
C LEU A 281 9.55 -6.61 -5.48
N ALA A 282 8.50 -6.80 -6.28
CA ALA A 282 7.70 -5.69 -6.79
C ALA A 282 7.07 -4.90 -5.63
N ALA A 283 6.46 -5.58 -4.66
CA ALA A 283 5.89 -4.97 -3.47
C ALA A 283 6.94 -4.21 -2.65
N ALA A 284 8.10 -4.84 -2.39
CA ALA A 284 9.20 -4.17 -1.70
C ALA A 284 9.69 -2.93 -2.45
N THR A 285 9.70 -2.96 -3.79
CA THR A 285 10.08 -1.82 -4.62
C THR A 285 9.07 -0.68 -4.52
N MET A 286 7.76 -0.95 -4.49
CA MET A 286 6.73 0.11 -4.31
C MET A 286 6.87 0.77 -2.94
N VAL A 287 7.13 0.00 -1.90
CA VAL A 287 7.43 0.55 -0.57
C VAL A 287 8.70 1.39 -0.59
N TYR A 288 9.76 0.92 -1.23
CA TYR A 288 11.01 1.69 -1.37
C TYR A 288 10.80 3.02 -2.08
N GLU A 289 10.06 3.05 -3.19
CA GLU A 289 9.71 4.30 -3.90
C GLU A 289 8.91 5.25 -3.00
N TYR A 290 7.97 4.73 -2.22
CA TYR A 290 7.24 5.54 -1.25
C TYR A 290 8.15 6.15 -0.17
N LEU A 291 9.08 5.38 0.37
CA LEU A 291 10.05 5.90 1.35
C LEU A 291 10.90 7.03 0.78
N VAL A 292 11.26 6.96 -0.49
CA VAL A 292 11.94 8.05 -1.21
C VAL A 292 11.07 9.30 -1.26
N LEU A 293 9.77 9.17 -1.64
CA LEU A 293 8.81 10.29 -1.66
C LEU A 293 8.64 10.94 -0.29
N ALA A 294 8.45 10.14 0.75
CA ALA A 294 8.29 10.62 2.11
C ALA A 294 9.55 11.35 2.64
N THR A 295 10.73 10.97 2.12
CA THR A 295 11.99 11.63 2.45
C THR A 295 12.09 13.02 1.82
N VAL A 296 11.77 13.13 0.55
CA VAL A 296 11.80 14.43 -0.16
C VAL A 296 10.88 15.41 0.54
N MET A 297 9.65 15.00 0.84
CA MET A 297 8.66 15.81 1.55
C MET A 297 9.23 16.38 2.87
N ARG A 298 9.80 15.52 3.73
CA ARG A 298 10.36 15.93 5.02
C ARG A 298 11.58 16.82 4.91
N THR A 299 12.35 16.70 3.83
CA THR A 299 13.52 17.56 3.58
C THR A 299 13.09 18.97 3.16
N GLU A 300 11.99 19.08 2.44
CA GLU A 300 11.41 20.36 2.03
C GLU A 300 10.78 21.07 3.23
N GLU A 301 10.01 20.36 4.08
CA GLU A 301 9.45 20.91 5.31
C GLU A 301 10.50 21.50 6.29
N ARG A 302 11.69 20.90 6.33
CA ARG A 302 12.79 21.41 7.19
C ARG A 302 13.53 22.64 6.62
N ARG A 303 13.26 22.99 5.35
CA ARG A 303 13.89 24.15 4.68
C ARG A 303 13.02 25.41 4.71
N VAL A 304 11.74 25.27 5.07
CA VAL A 304 10.79 26.36 5.31
C VAL A 304 10.76 26.71 6.79
#